data_782265aef8cbf2fd73bcc74ddb0a1287
#
_entry.id   782265aef8cbf2fd73bcc74ddb0a1287
#
_cell.length_a   1.000
_cell.length_b   1.000
_cell.length_c   1.000
_cell.angle_alpha   90.00
_cell.angle_beta   90.00
_cell.angle_gamma   90.00
#
_symmetry.space_group_name_H-M   'P 1'
#
loop_
_entity.id
_entity.type
_entity.pdbx_description
1 polymer ?
#
loop_
_entity_poly.entity_id
_entity_poly.type
_entity_poly.pdbx_seq_one_letter_code
_entity_poly.pdbx_strand_id
1 'polypeptide(L)'
;KTLKEIAENAVLNANYIRVALKGKFNAFFDSPCMHECVLTQNPAEMNGVHTSDIAKRLLDYGFYAPTIYFPLIVPEAMMIEPTETESKQMLDAFVAAMDKIYDEIKTNPQVVKDAPHTQCVKRIDEVSAAREPNLRW
;
A
#
# COMPACT_ATOMS: atom_id res chain seq x y z
N LYS A 1 -2.42 18.30 -21.11
CA LYS A 1 -1.38 18.53 -20.07
C LYS A 1 0.00 18.51 -20.72
N THR A 2 0.88 19.40 -20.32
CA THR A 2 2.28 19.37 -20.73
C THR A 2 3.06 18.31 -19.93
N LEU A 3 4.22 17.87 -20.41
CA LEU A 3 5.09 16.95 -19.64
C LEU A 3 5.46 17.51 -18.27
N LYS A 4 5.64 18.82 -18.16
CA LYS A 4 5.89 19.49 -16.90
C LYS A 4 4.72 19.34 -15.92
N GLU A 5 3.49 19.60 -16.34
CA GLU A 5 2.29 19.46 -15.50
C GLU A 5 2.06 18.00 -15.07
N ILE A 6 2.37 17.02 -15.93
CA ILE A 6 2.31 15.61 -15.62
C ILE A 6 3.26 15.29 -14.45
N ALA A 7 4.51 15.69 -14.56
CA ALA A 7 5.52 15.45 -13.53
C ALA A 7 5.18 16.17 -12.21
N GLU A 8 4.77 17.44 -12.28
CA GLU A 8 4.39 18.21 -11.09
C GLU A 8 3.19 17.59 -10.35
N ASN A 9 2.17 17.13 -11.09
CA ASN A 9 1.01 16.47 -10.48
C ASN A 9 1.36 15.12 -9.86
N ALA A 10 2.22 14.32 -10.50
CA ALA A 10 2.67 13.06 -9.92
C ALA A 10 3.41 13.28 -8.58
N VAL A 11 4.31 14.25 -8.53
CA VAL A 11 5.04 14.62 -7.31
C VAL A 11 4.08 15.15 -6.24
N LEU A 12 3.12 15.99 -6.61
CA LEU A 12 2.11 16.54 -5.69
C LEU A 12 1.27 15.41 -5.07
N ASN A 13 0.77 14.49 -5.90
CA ASN A 13 -0.07 13.37 -5.47
C ASN A 13 0.66 12.44 -4.50
N ALA A 14 1.93 12.08 -4.78
CA ALA A 14 2.73 11.25 -3.90
C ALA A 14 2.96 11.91 -2.53
N ASN A 15 3.30 13.20 -2.52
CA ASN A 15 3.49 13.96 -1.28
C ASN A 15 2.19 14.17 -0.51
N TYR A 16 1.05 14.30 -1.21
CA TYR A 16 -0.26 14.37 -0.58
C TYR A 16 -0.53 13.12 0.26
N ILE A 17 -0.39 11.92 -0.33
CA ILE A 17 -0.58 10.65 0.39
C ILE A 17 0.42 10.52 1.55
N ARG A 18 1.70 10.83 1.31
CA ARG A 18 2.74 10.78 2.34
C ARG A 18 2.39 11.61 3.58
N VAL A 19 1.91 12.83 3.37
CA VAL A 19 1.54 13.75 4.46
C VAL A 19 0.25 13.30 5.15
N ALA A 20 -0.76 12.88 4.38
CA ALA A 20 -2.04 12.47 4.92
C ALA A 20 -1.95 11.21 5.81
N LEU A 21 -1.03 10.28 5.51
CA LEU A 21 -0.84 9.06 6.29
C LEU A 21 0.21 9.18 7.41
N LYS A 22 0.83 10.37 7.57
CA LYS A 22 1.81 10.62 8.63
C LYS A 22 1.20 10.38 10.01
N GLY A 23 1.93 9.65 10.86
CA GLY A 23 1.50 9.31 12.22
C GLY A 23 0.74 7.99 12.34
N LYS A 24 0.28 7.40 11.22
CA LYS A 24 -0.28 6.05 11.16
C LYS A 24 0.70 5.07 10.51
N PHE A 25 1.27 5.49 9.40
CA PHE A 25 2.36 4.81 8.72
C PHE A 25 3.58 5.73 8.66
N ASN A 26 4.76 5.17 8.81
CA ASN A 26 5.98 5.96 8.84
C ASN A 26 6.50 6.16 7.42
N ALA A 27 6.78 7.39 7.03
CA ALA A 27 7.64 7.63 5.88
C ALA A 27 9.08 7.29 6.28
N PHE A 28 9.74 6.41 5.53
CA PHE A 28 11.12 6.01 5.86
C PHE A 28 12.09 7.20 5.78
N PHE A 29 11.83 8.12 4.83
CA PHE A 29 12.55 9.38 4.72
C PHE A 29 11.62 10.54 5.07
N ASP A 30 12.00 11.42 6.00
CA ASP A 30 11.18 12.59 6.41
C ASP A 30 11.39 13.81 5.49
N SER A 31 11.74 13.60 4.25
CA SER A 31 11.83 14.64 3.21
C SER A 31 10.69 14.48 2.20
N PRO A 32 10.36 15.55 1.44
CA PRO A 32 9.48 15.39 0.29
C PRO A 32 10.00 14.34 -0.68
N CYS A 33 9.08 13.54 -1.20
CA CYS A 33 9.38 12.51 -2.20
C CYS A 33 9.15 13.05 -3.62
N MET A 34 9.62 12.31 -4.61
CA MET A 34 9.32 12.57 -6.02
C MET A 34 7.93 12.01 -6.36
N HIS A 35 7.80 11.21 -7.39
CA HIS A 35 6.53 10.67 -7.88
C HIS A 35 5.99 9.47 -7.09
N GLU A 36 6.75 8.96 -6.13
CA GLU A 36 6.39 7.82 -5.29
C GLU A 36 6.74 8.10 -3.82
N CYS A 37 5.98 7.55 -2.90
CA CYS A 37 6.31 7.61 -1.48
C CYS A 37 6.48 6.19 -0.92
N VAL A 38 7.54 6.02 -0.14
CA VAL A 38 7.80 4.75 0.55
C VAL A 38 7.36 4.89 1.99
N LEU A 39 6.32 4.14 2.34
CA LEU A 39 5.84 4.00 3.70
C LEU A 39 6.35 2.69 4.29
N THR A 40 6.54 2.67 5.58
CA THR A 40 6.94 1.50 6.35
C THR A 40 6.12 1.39 7.62
N GLN A 41 6.10 0.22 8.21
CA GLN A 41 5.47 -0.03 9.48
C GLN A 41 6.27 -1.07 10.27
N ASN A 42 6.08 -1.10 11.59
CA ASN A 42 6.70 -2.10 12.44
C ASN A 42 5.65 -3.15 12.83
N PRO A 43 5.76 -4.42 12.39
CA PRO A 43 4.78 -5.45 12.72
C PRO A 43 4.54 -5.64 14.21
N ALA A 44 5.56 -5.41 15.05
CA ALA A 44 5.40 -5.50 16.50
C ALA A 44 4.43 -4.43 17.06
N GLU A 45 4.39 -3.26 16.44
CA GLU A 45 3.45 -2.17 16.78
C GLU A 45 2.10 -2.30 16.07
N MET A 46 2.04 -3.14 15.04
CA MET A 46 0.87 -3.42 14.22
C MET A 46 0.22 -4.78 14.51
N ASN A 47 0.28 -5.25 15.74
CA ASN A 47 -0.33 -6.51 16.18
C ASN A 47 0.09 -7.73 15.33
N GLY A 48 1.31 -7.73 14.80
CA GLY A 48 1.85 -8.78 13.95
C GLY A 48 1.24 -8.80 12.54
N VAL A 49 0.66 -7.70 12.08
CA VAL A 49 0.23 -7.51 10.69
C VAL A 49 1.44 -7.10 9.85
N HIS A 50 1.63 -7.75 8.72
CA HIS A 50 2.70 -7.46 7.77
C HIS A 50 2.19 -6.62 6.59
N THR A 51 3.10 -5.99 5.88
CA THR A 51 2.78 -5.18 4.70
C THR A 51 2.02 -5.97 3.62
N SER A 52 2.31 -7.27 3.47
CA SER A 52 1.55 -8.15 2.57
C SER A 52 0.08 -8.27 2.97
N ASP A 53 -0.23 -8.24 4.27
CA ASP A 53 -1.61 -8.31 4.76
C ASP A 53 -2.36 -7.01 4.42
N ILE A 54 -1.71 -5.87 4.61
CA ILE A 54 -2.25 -4.56 4.24
C ILE A 54 -2.53 -4.49 2.73
N ALA A 55 -1.58 -4.96 1.91
CA ALA A 55 -1.72 -5.03 0.47
C ALA A 55 -2.93 -5.87 0.03
N LYS A 56 -3.12 -7.04 0.65
CA LYS A 56 -4.29 -7.89 0.39
C LYS A 56 -5.60 -7.23 0.88
N ARG A 57 -5.55 -6.52 2.01
CA ARG A 57 -6.74 -5.81 2.52
C ARG A 57 -7.15 -4.63 1.65
N LEU A 58 -6.20 -3.92 1.02
CA LEU A 58 -6.49 -2.87 0.05
C LEU A 58 -7.34 -3.36 -1.13
N LEU A 59 -7.16 -4.60 -1.59
CA LEU A 59 -7.99 -5.21 -2.64
C LEU A 59 -9.48 -5.25 -2.23
N ASP A 60 -9.77 -5.52 -0.95
CA ASP A 60 -11.13 -5.52 -0.44
C ASP A 60 -11.78 -4.12 -0.44
N TYR A 61 -10.95 -3.08 -0.35
CA TYR A 61 -11.38 -1.68 -0.47
C TYR A 61 -11.42 -1.18 -1.92
N GLY A 62 -11.14 -2.05 -2.90
CA GLY A 62 -11.21 -1.73 -4.32
C GLY A 62 -9.97 -1.00 -4.86
N PHE A 63 -8.86 -1.03 -4.13
CA PHE A 63 -7.60 -0.46 -4.57
C PHE A 63 -6.63 -1.53 -5.04
N TYR A 64 -5.87 -1.22 -6.08
CA TYR A 64 -4.74 -2.03 -6.48
C TYR A 64 -3.65 -1.96 -5.40
N ALA A 65 -3.08 -3.12 -5.05
CA ALA A 65 -2.04 -3.17 -4.04
C ALA A 65 -0.77 -2.46 -4.53
N PRO A 66 -0.12 -1.64 -3.69
CA PRO A 66 1.15 -1.04 -4.03
C PRO A 66 2.26 -2.09 -4.13
N THR A 67 3.41 -1.72 -4.70
CA THR A 67 4.62 -2.53 -4.61
C THR A 67 5.04 -2.66 -3.15
N ILE A 68 5.24 -3.89 -2.69
CA ILE A 68 5.62 -4.18 -1.31
C ILE A 68 7.01 -4.81 -1.24
N TYR A 69 7.66 -4.68 -0.06
CA TYR A 69 9.01 -5.19 0.22
C TYR A 69 10.08 -4.63 -0.73
N PHE A 70 9.83 -3.48 -1.30
CA PHE A 70 10.78 -2.73 -2.12
C PHE A 70 10.69 -1.23 -1.81
N PRO A 71 11.83 -0.51 -1.71
CA PRO A 71 13.21 -0.96 -1.87
C PRO A 71 13.67 -1.88 -0.72
N LEU A 72 14.57 -2.82 -1.00
CA LEU A 72 15.00 -3.88 -0.06
C LEU A 72 15.66 -3.34 1.23
N ILE A 73 16.15 -2.11 1.21
CA ILE A 73 16.76 -1.45 2.38
C ILE A 73 15.71 -0.95 3.39
N VAL A 74 14.43 -0.94 3.02
CA VAL A 74 13.34 -0.49 3.88
C VAL A 74 12.55 -1.70 4.35
N PRO A 75 12.59 -2.05 5.63
CA PRO A 75 11.79 -3.13 6.19
C PRO A 75 10.29 -2.82 6.02
N GLU A 76 9.50 -3.85 5.69
CA GLU A 76 8.04 -3.71 5.53
C GLU A 76 7.63 -2.54 4.62
N ALA A 77 8.37 -2.34 3.54
CA ALA A 77 8.14 -1.25 2.60
C ALA A 77 6.82 -1.40 1.83
N MET A 78 6.11 -0.28 1.70
CA MET A 78 5.02 -0.06 0.75
C MET A 78 5.40 1.12 -0.13
N MET A 79 5.63 0.89 -1.42
CA MET A 79 5.94 1.95 -2.39
C MET A 79 4.68 2.33 -3.14
N ILE A 80 4.15 3.50 -2.82
CA ILE A 80 2.89 4.00 -3.36
C ILE A 80 3.20 5.05 -4.43
N GLU A 81 2.75 4.79 -5.63
CA GLU A 81 2.95 5.62 -6.82
C GLU A 81 1.60 6.07 -7.39
N PRO A 82 1.01 7.15 -6.86
CA PRO A 82 -0.18 7.74 -7.44
C PRO A 82 0.22 8.55 -8.67
N THR A 83 -0.27 8.15 -9.83
CA THR A 83 0.05 8.84 -11.08
C THR A 83 -0.63 10.22 -11.15
N GLU A 84 -0.25 11.03 -12.14
CA GLU A 84 -0.85 12.34 -12.42
C GLU A 84 -2.32 12.26 -12.86
N THR A 85 -2.80 11.05 -13.19
CA THR A 85 -4.19 10.82 -13.59
C THR A 85 -5.13 10.69 -12.40
N GLU A 86 -4.59 10.43 -11.21
CA GLU A 86 -5.39 10.29 -10.01
C GLU A 86 -5.99 11.65 -9.59
N SER A 87 -7.31 11.64 -9.36
CA SER A 87 -8.00 12.81 -8.83
C SER A 87 -7.80 12.95 -7.33
N LYS A 88 -7.95 14.17 -6.81
CA LYS A 88 -7.94 14.39 -5.36
C LYS A 88 -8.95 13.50 -4.63
N GLN A 89 -10.12 13.28 -5.23
CA GLN A 89 -11.16 12.42 -4.68
C GLN A 89 -10.68 10.96 -4.54
N MET A 90 -9.93 10.44 -5.54
CA MET A 90 -9.36 9.10 -5.47
C MET A 90 -8.25 9.01 -4.43
N LEU A 91 -7.41 10.05 -4.31
CA LEU A 91 -6.39 10.11 -3.26
C LEU A 91 -7.02 10.14 -1.87
N ASP A 92 -8.08 10.92 -1.66
CA ASP A 92 -8.83 10.97 -0.41
C ASP A 92 -9.45 9.61 -0.08
N ALA A 93 -10.01 8.92 -1.06
CA ALA A 93 -10.59 7.59 -0.90
C ALA A 93 -9.52 6.54 -0.53
N PHE A 94 -8.35 6.61 -1.16
CA PHE A 94 -7.20 5.75 -0.81
C PHE A 94 -6.74 5.99 0.63
N VAL A 95 -6.56 7.26 1.02
CA VAL A 95 -6.19 7.63 2.40
C VAL A 95 -7.23 7.12 3.39
N ALA A 96 -8.52 7.29 3.09
CA ALA A 96 -9.60 6.78 3.96
C ALA A 96 -9.60 5.25 4.07
N ALA A 97 -9.24 4.52 3.01
CA ALA A 97 -9.09 3.07 3.05
C ALA A 97 -7.90 2.66 3.94
N MET A 98 -6.75 3.32 3.80
CA MET A 98 -5.58 3.09 4.65
C MET A 98 -5.87 3.39 6.12
N ASP A 99 -6.62 4.46 6.40
CA ASP A 99 -7.06 4.82 7.75
C ASP A 99 -7.93 3.72 8.38
N LYS A 100 -8.89 3.20 7.62
CA LYS A 100 -9.73 2.08 8.07
C LYS A 100 -8.93 0.82 8.34
N ILE A 101 -7.97 0.50 7.45
CA ILE A 101 -7.06 -0.66 7.65
C ILE A 101 -6.24 -0.47 8.93
N TYR A 102 -5.74 0.74 9.17
CA TYR A 102 -5.03 1.05 10.42
C TYR A 102 -5.91 0.83 11.66
N ASP A 103 -7.17 1.27 11.63
CA ASP A 103 -8.13 1.06 12.73
C ASP A 103 -8.46 -0.43 12.88
N GLU A 104 -8.63 -1.18 11.80
CA GLU A 104 -8.80 -2.64 11.83
C GLU A 104 -7.60 -3.34 12.46
N ILE A 105 -6.38 -2.93 12.13
CA ILE A 105 -5.15 -3.45 12.74
C ILE A 105 -5.19 -3.28 14.26
N LYS A 106 -5.69 -2.17 14.76
CA LYS A 106 -5.76 -1.88 16.19
C LYS A 106 -6.90 -2.59 16.91
N THR A 107 -8.03 -2.76 16.25
CA THR A 107 -9.25 -3.31 16.87
C THR A 107 -9.49 -4.79 16.59
N ASN A 108 -9.19 -5.25 15.38
CA ASN A 108 -9.36 -6.65 14.96
C ASN A 108 -8.32 -7.02 13.89
N PRO A 109 -7.04 -7.22 14.25
CA PRO A 109 -5.97 -7.50 13.30
C PRO A 109 -6.20 -8.76 12.46
N GLN A 110 -7.01 -9.69 12.93
CA GLN A 110 -7.28 -10.94 12.21
C GLN A 110 -7.99 -10.68 10.88
N VAL A 111 -8.87 -9.67 10.82
CA VAL A 111 -9.55 -9.30 9.57
C VAL A 111 -8.58 -8.84 8.48
N VAL A 112 -7.48 -8.22 8.87
CA VAL A 112 -6.43 -7.80 7.92
C VAL A 112 -5.55 -8.99 7.52
N LYS A 113 -5.22 -9.86 8.49
CA LYS A 113 -4.40 -11.06 8.24
C LYS A 113 -5.10 -12.07 7.34
N ASP A 114 -6.41 -12.17 7.39
CA ASP A 114 -7.19 -13.12 6.59
C ASP A 114 -7.61 -12.55 5.22
N ALA A 115 -7.29 -11.28 4.94
CA ALA A 115 -7.60 -10.67 3.65
C ALA A 115 -6.88 -11.37 2.47
N PRO A 116 -7.46 -11.35 1.25
CA PRO A 116 -8.66 -10.64 0.85
C PRO A 116 -9.96 -11.41 1.14
N HIS A 117 -11.04 -10.68 1.42
CA HIS A 117 -12.36 -11.27 1.72
C HIS A 117 -13.30 -11.23 0.51
N THR A 118 -13.25 -10.17 -0.28
CA THR A 118 -14.18 -9.90 -1.39
C THR A 118 -13.70 -10.48 -2.72
N GLN A 119 -12.43 -10.88 -2.81
CA GLN A 119 -11.87 -11.44 -4.04
C GLN A 119 -12.27 -12.90 -4.23
N CYS A 120 -12.45 -13.33 -5.49
CA CYS A 120 -12.75 -14.71 -5.82
C CYS A 120 -11.60 -15.67 -5.48
N VAL A 121 -10.35 -15.20 -5.60
CA VAL A 121 -9.15 -15.90 -5.19
C VAL A 121 -8.67 -15.35 -3.85
N LYS A 122 -8.52 -16.22 -2.88
CA LYS A 122 -7.99 -15.89 -1.56
C LYS A 122 -6.46 -15.87 -1.56
N ARG A 123 -5.83 -16.04 -0.41
CA ARG A 123 -4.37 -16.16 -0.34
C ARG A 123 -3.91 -17.40 -1.09
N ILE A 124 -2.91 -17.22 -1.91
CA ILE A 124 -2.25 -18.29 -2.66
C ILE A 124 -0.93 -18.65 -1.97
N ASP A 125 -0.44 -19.84 -2.23
CA ASP A 125 0.93 -20.21 -1.88
C ASP A 125 1.91 -19.58 -2.88
N GLU A 126 2.32 -18.34 -2.56
CA GLU A 126 3.21 -17.54 -3.41
C GLU A 126 4.59 -18.18 -3.54
N VAL A 127 5.04 -18.92 -2.51
CA VAL A 127 6.35 -19.61 -2.52
C VAL A 127 6.32 -20.78 -3.49
N SER A 128 5.30 -21.62 -3.42
CA SER A 128 5.13 -22.74 -4.34
C SER A 128 4.90 -22.25 -5.77
N ALA A 129 4.08 -21.21 -5.96
CA ALA A 129 3.84 -20.62 -7.27
C ALA A 129 5.11 -20.08 -7.94
N ALA A 130 6.04 -19.52 -7.15
CA ALA A 130 7.30 -18.99 -7.65
C ALA A 130 8.36 -20.09 -7.88
N ARG A 131 8.44 -21.09 -7.01
CA ARG A 131 9.51 -22.13 -7.06
C ARG A 131 9.15 -23.32 -7.93
N GLU A 132 7.87 -23.68 -7.98
CA GLU A 132 7.35 -24.84 -8.67
C GLU A 132 6.18 -24.47 -9.57
N PRO A 133 6.37 -23.57 -10.56
CA PRO A 133 5.27 -23.06 -11.36
C PRO A 133 4.68 -24.20 -12.23
N ASN A 134 3.39 -24.48 -12.03
CA ASN A 134 2.65 -25.36 -12.94
C ASN A 134 2.07 -24.51 -14.08
N LEU A 135 2.71 -24.55 -15.23
CA LEU A 135 2.32 -23.79 -16.42
C LEU A 135 1.35 -24.55 -17.33
N ARG A 136 0.80 -25.68 -16.87
CA ARG A 136 -0.19 -26.47 -17.61
C ARG A 136 -1.59 -26.12 -17.09
N TRP A 137 -2.49 -25.98 -18.01
CA TRP A 137 -3.95 -25.90 -17.74
C TRP A 137 -4.65 -27.15 -18.24
#